data_36807c8445a9662503be84570872bdb5
#
_entry.id   36807c8445a9662503be84570872bdb5
#
_cell.length_a   1.000
_cell.length_b   1.000
_cell.length_c   1.000
_cell.angle_alpha   90.00
_cell.angle_beta   90.00
_cell.angle_gamma   90.00
#
_symmetry.space_group_name_H-M   'P 1'
#
loop_
_entity.id
_entity.type
_entity.pdbx_description
1 polymer ?
#
loop_
_entity_poly.entity_id
_entity_poly.type
_entity_poly.pdbx_seq_one_letter_code
_entity_poly.pdbx_strand_id
1 'polypeptide(L)' 'MPTDTKTAACRFEIRKDNKPYAGWTDPKLTPSKETLRSMKAAGYRLYVDGKLQR' A
#
# COMPACT_ATOMS: atom_id res chain seq x y z
N MET A 1 -13.98 14.25 1.74
CA MET A 1 -12.65 14.19 1.16
C MET A 1 -12.47 12.97 0.31
N PRO A 2 -12.15 13.16 -0.93
CA PRO A 2 -11.92 12.01 -1.80
C PRO A 2 -10.80 11.12 -1.31
N THR A 3 -9.80 11.69 -0.69
CA THR A 3 -8.68 10.90 -0.18
C THR A 3 -9.13 9.93 0.89
N ASP A 4 -9.95 10.39 1.81
CA ASP A 4 -10.42 9.50 2.88
C ASP A 4 -11.30 8.41 2.31
N THR A 5 -12.16 8.76 1.39
CA THR A 5 -13.02 7.79 0.74
C THR A 5 -12.18 6.75 0.01
N LYS A 6 -11.16 7.20 -0.70
CA LYS A 6 -10.29 6.31 -1.42
C LYS A 6 -9.57 5.36 -0.48
N THR A 7 -9.06 5.89 0.63
CA THR A 7 -8.36 5.08 1.61
C THR A 7 -9.29 4.02 2.19
N ALA A 8 -10.50 4.42 2.49
CA ALA A 8 -11.47 3.48 3.04
C ALA A 8 -11.82 2.39 2.03
N ALA A 9 -11.81 2.72 0.74
CA ALA A 9 -12.12 1.76 -0.30
C ALA A 9 -10.94 0.86 -0.64
N CYS A 10 -9.73 1.31 -0.35
CA CYS A 10 -8.53 0.54 -0.67
C CYS A 10 -8.16 -0.36 0.48
N ARG A 11 -8.09 -1.65 0.20
CA ARG A 11 -7.69 -2.61 1.21
C ARG A 11 -6.18 -2.61 1.39
N PHE A 12 -5.45 -2.45 0.30
CA PHE A 12 -3.99 -2.42 0.30
C PHE A 12 -3.53 -1.04 -0.08
N GLU A 13 -2.48 -0.58 0.59
CA GLU A 13 -1.94 0.74 0.31
C GLU A 13 -0.43 0.72 0.49
N ILE A 14 0.27 1.39 -0.41
CA ILE A 14 1.71 1.56 -0.31
C ILE A 14 1.98 3.03 -0.05
N ARG A 15 2.79 3.30 0.95
CA ARG A 15 3.18 4.66 1.32
C ARG A 15 4.69 4.79 1.34
N LYS A 16 5.15 5.99 1.08
CA LYS A 16 6.56 6.34 1.20
C LYS A 16 6.65 7.72 1.81
N ASP A 17 7.46 7.86 2.87
CA ASP A 17 7.63 9.13 3.58
C ASP A 17 6.28 9.71 4.02
N ASN A 18 5.40 8.84 4.50
CA ASN A 18 4.06 9.21 4.97
C ASN A 18 3.16 9.76 3.87
N LYS A 19 3.52 9.51 2.63
CA LYS A 19 2.70 9.95 1.50
C LYS A 19 2.15 8.75 0.76
N PRO A 20 0.89 8.79 0.33
CA PRO A 20 0.33 7.70 -0.44
C PRO A 20 1.04 7.58 -1.78
N TYR A 21 1.37 6.35 -2.14
CA TYR A 21 2.01 6.06 -3.41
C TYR A 21 1.07 5.31 -4.34
N ALA A 22 0.45 4.25 -3.84
CA ALA A 22 -0.45 3.43 -4.62
C ALA A 22 -1.41 2.72 -3.68
N GLY A 23 -2.53 2.27 -4.23
CA GLY A 23 -3.51 1.53 -3.46
C GLY A 23 -4.36 0.68 -4.37
N TRP A 24 -4.87 -0.42 -3.84
CA TRP A 24 -5.75 -1.29 -4.60
C TRP A 24 -6.61 -2.10 -3.63
N THR A 25 -7.69 -2.65 -4.15
CA THR A 25 -8.61 -3.45 -3.36
C THR A 25 -8.54 -4.92 -3.74
N ASP A 26 -8.30 -5.19 -5.02
CA ASP A 26 -8.26 -6.55 -5.53
C ASP A 26 -6.91 -7.20 -5.20
N PRO A 27 -6.90 -8.33 -4.46
CA PRO A 27 -5.64 -9.00 -4.13
C PRO A 27 -4.85 -9.41 -5.36
N LYS A 28 -5.50 -9.59 -6.49
CA LYS A 28 -4.80 -9.97 -7.72
C LYS A 28 -3.87 -8.88 -8.22
N LEU A 29 -4.10 -7.65 -7.80
CA LEU A 29 -3.26 -6.52 -8.20
C LEU A 29 -2.06 -6.35 -7.29
N THR A 30 -1.94 -7.20 -6.27
CA THR A 30 -0.82 -7.11 -5.34
C THR A 30 0.49 -7.50 -6.05
N PRO A 31 1.54 -6.68 -5.92
CA PRO A 31 2.83 -7.03 -6.50
C PRO A 31 3.38 -8.32 -5.91
N SER A 32 4.31 -8.94 -6.61
CA SER A 32 4.93 -10.16 -6.13
C SER A 32 5.72 -9.89 -4.85
N LYS A 33 6.03 -10.95 -4.12
CA LYS A 33 6.80 -10.82 -2.89
C LYS A 33 8.16 -10.18 -3.14
N GLU A 34 8.78 -10.54 -4.25
CA GLU A 34 10.07 -9.97 -4.60
C GLU A 34 9.96 -8.47 -4.85
N THR A 35 8.92 -8.06 -5.55
CA THR A 35 8.69 -6.65 -5.80
C THR A 35 8.45 -5.90 -4.50
N LEU A 36 7.62 -6.46 -3.62
CA LEU A 36 7.34 -5.82 -2.34
C LEU A 36 8.60 -5.72 -1.49
N ARG A 37 9.46 -6.74 -1.54
CA ARG A 37 10.72 -6.70 -0.81
C ARG A 37 11.62 -5.59 -1.32
N SER A 38 11.72 -5.45 -2.64
CA SER A 38 12.51 -4.40 -3.24
C SER A 38 11.97 -3.01 -2.87
N MET A 39 10.66 -2.87 -2.90
CA MET A 39 10.04 -1.60 -2.52
C MET A 39 10.30 -1.28 -1.06
N LYS A 40 10.22 -2.28 -0.20
CA LYS A 40 10.48 -2.08 1.21
C LYS A 40 11.91 -1.62 1.43
N ALA A 41 12.86 -2.21 0.71
CA ALA A 41 14.25 -1.81 0.79
C ALA A 41 14.45 -0.36 0.31
N ALA A 42 13.60 0.10 -0.60
CA ALA A 42 13.66 1.46 -1.11
C ALA A 42 12.94 2.46 -0.21
N GLY A 43 12.36 2.02 0.89
CA GLY A 43 11.69 2.92 1.82
C GLY A 43 10.19 2.92 1.74
N TYR A 44 9.62 2.09 0.88
CA TYR A 44 8.16 1.98 0.80
C TYR A 44 7.64 1.11 1.94
N ARG A 45 6.38 1.34 2.29
CA ARG A 45 5.72 0.57 3.34
C ARG A 45 4.36 0.10 2.83
N LEU A 46 4.03 -1.15 3.12
CA LEU A 46 2.76 -1.72 2.74
C LEU A 46 1.82 -1.71 3.94
N TYR A 47 0.60 -1.25 3.71
CA TYR A 47 -0.45 -1.26 4.71
C TYR A 47 -1.59 -2.12 4.21
N VAL A 48 -2.14 -2.95 5.10
CA VAL A 48 -3.30 -3.77 4.79
C VAL A 48 -4.37 -3.43 5.82
N ASP A 49 -5.52 -2.98 5.32
CA ASP A 49 -6.63 -2.54 6.18
C ASP A 49 -6.17 -1.50 7.19
N GLY A 50 -5.28 -0.60 6.75
CA GLY A 50 -4.79 0.46 7.60
C GLY A 50 -3.68 0.06 8.55
N LYS A 51 -3.23 -1.20 8.49
CA LYS A 51 -2.20 -1.68 9.40
C LYS A 51 -0.89 -1.90 8.66
N LEU A 52 0.20 -1.42 9.25
CA LEU A 52 1.52 -1.59 8.67
C LEU A 52 1.91 -3.06 8.63
N GLN A 53 2.34 -3.50 7.48
CA GLN A 53 2.84 -4.86 7.29
C GLN A 53 4.36 -4.86 7.34
N ARG A 54 4.92 -5.77 8.11
CA ARG A 54 6.36 -5.88 8.27
C ARG A 54 6.92 -7.06 7.50
#